data_4170215c187d2f2f8c061c9f641e9253
#
_entry.id   4170215c187d2f2f8c061c9f641e9253
#
_cell.length_a   1.000
_cell.length_b   1.000
_cell.length_c   1.000
_cell.angle_alpha   90.00
_cell.angle_beta   90.00
_cell.angle_gamma   90.00
#
_symmetry.space_group_name_H-M   'P 1'
#
loop_
_entity.id
_entity.type
_entity.pdbx_description
1 polymer ?
#
loop_
_entity_poly.entity_id
_entity_poly.type
_entity_poly.pdbx_seq_one_letter_code
_entity_poly.pdbx_strand_id
1 'polypeptide(L)'
;MLSSRLPKDLSPSPFFAELERAKADVLAECAGINALPFIDMTVSSPVKAGLPVDLNVAVDEGRKAFGNWNPDAAGWKSAREAVVEYYRERGGNFTAGQIILTASTSEAYSVLFKTFCDPGDVILTPMPGYPLLDTLAQLEHLECAPYFLKIRREGARSHNDKIAAKNNVILSGAKNPVKSGFRFVLDSDSLLAAPERAKILLLVSPHNPTGHCISREEWNEAVRFCEENNMILVVDEVFGDYAFSDKVSRTWQYVFAPCHPERNEVESKDLWDAGGGDFINLPEDGPKCPIFWLNGLSKAVGSPQLKLGWMAFYAPREHFEEIRAALEFVEDAYLSVSAPAQALGASLLKHSAAYESKVLDRLQQNWQTLREAFPSKYCPEVLGGWYAVVRLGEDDEELTLRLLREKHVLVQPGFFFDFDEDGWVVMSLLQDPVIFKEAIERIKQ
;
A
#
# COMPACT_ATOMS: atom_id res chain seq x y z
N MET A 1 33.13 9.85 -10.08
CA MET A 1 33.22 10.13 -8.65
C MET A 1 31.93 9.81 -7.88
N LEU A 2 30.78 9.79 -8.54
CA LEU A 2 29.53 9.35 -7.91
C LEU A 2 29.46 7.82 -7.83
N SER A 3 28.68 7.30 -6.87
CA SER A 3 28.43 5.88 -6.71
C SER A 3 27.75 5.30 -7.95
N SER A 4 28.09 4.05 -8.30
CA SER A 4 27.41 3.29 -9.36
C SER A 4 25.95 2.94 -9.04
N ARG A 5 25.51 3.16 -7.80
CA ARG A 5 24.12 3.02 -7.38
C ARG A 5 23.20 4.08 -7.99
N LEU A 6 23.78 5.23 -8.35
CA LEU A 6 23.01 6.32 -8.93
C LEU A 6 22.83 6.13 -10.43
N PRO A 7 21.69 6.55 -11.00
CA PRO A 7 21.53 6.63 -12.44
C PRO A 7 22.65 7.47 -13.06
N LYS A 8 23.09 7.11 -14.26
CA LYS A 8 24.13 7.86 -14.98
C LYS A 8 23.63 9.27 -15.38
N ASP A 9 22.36 9.37 -15.67
CA ASP A 9 21.67 10.63 -15.96
C ASP A 9 20.59 10.86 -14.89
N LEU A 10 20.67 11.99 -14.20
CA LEU A 10 19.73 12.46 -13.20
C LEU A 10 18.80 13.56 -13.74
N SER A 11 18.92 13.88 -15.03
CA SER A 11 18.06 14.88 -15.67
C SER A 11 16.62 14.36 -15.74
N PRO A 12 15.61 15.25 -15.59
CA PRO A 12 14.22 14.89 -15.88
C PRO A 12 14.10 14.34 -17.31
N SER A 13 13.29 13.32 -17.52
CA SER A 13 13.01 12.87 -18.88
C SER A 13 12.46 14.00 -19.74
N PRO A 14 12.62 13.95 -21.08
CA PRO A 14 12.06 14.97 -21.99
C PRO A 14 10.55 15.18 -21.78
N PHE A 15 9.80 14.10 -21.55
CA PHE A 15 8.37 14.16 -21.25
C PHE A 15 8.08 14.99 -19.98
N PHE A 16 8.82 14.76 -18.88
CA PHE A 16 8.63 15.53 -17.65
C PHE A 16 8.93 17.01 -17.83
N ALA A 17 9.99 17.32 -18.55
CA ALA A 17 10.33 18.71 -18.84
C ALA A 17 9.24 19.40 -19.69
N GLU A 18 8.59 18.67 -20.60
CA GLU A 18 7.47 19.15 -21.39
C GLU A 18 6.19 19.27 -20.57
N LEU A 19 5.89 18.28 -19.73
CA LEU A 19 4.74 18.28 -18.83
C LEU A 19 4.77 19.49 -17.88
N GLU A 20 5.92 19.78 -17.28
CA GLU A 20 6.06 20.93 -16.37
C GLU A 20 5.92 22.26 -17.13
N ARG A 21 6.41 22.36 -18.39
CA ARG A 21 6.18 23.55 -19.23
C ARG A 21 4.70 23.70 -19.55
N ALA A 22 4.05 22.65 -20.05
CA ALA A 22 2.62 22.68 -20.37
C ALA A 22 1.77 23.03 -19.15
N LYS A 23 2.13 22.52 -17.97
CA LYS A 23 1.47 22.85 -16.70
C LYS A 23 1.64 24.35 -16.34
N ALA A 24 2.83 24.90 -16.53
CA ALA A 24 3.07 26.33 -16.29
C ALA A 24 2.24 27.20 -17.24
N ASP A 25 2.17 26.85 -18.52
CA ASP A 25 1.38 27.54 -19.53
C ASP A 25 -0.12 27.54 -19.18
N VAL A 26 -0.67 26.36 -18.85
CA VAL A 26 -2.08 26.20 -18.42
C VAL A 26 -2.38 27.00 -17.14
N LEU A 27 -1.47 27.00 -16.17
CA LEU A 27 -1.65 27.77 -14.94
C LEU A 27 -1.66 29.29 -15.22
N ALA A 28 -0.86 29.75 -16.18
CA ALA A 28 -0.88 31.13 -16.62
C ALA A 28 -2.20 31.52 -17.32
N GLU A 29 -2.72 30.64 -18.17
CA GLU A 29 -4.02 30.79 -18.82
C GLU A 29 -5.16 30.83 -17.80
N CYS A 30 -5.12 29.95 -16.77
CA CYS A 30 -6.12 29.89 -15.70
C CYS A 30 -6.17 31.15 -14.83
N ALA A 31 -5.16 32.02 -14.86
CA ALA A 31 -5.17 33.28 -14.13
C ALA A 31 -6.07 34.38 -14.77
N GLY A 32 -6.63 34.13 -15.97
CA GLY A 32 -7.53 35.02 -16.65
C GLY A 32 -8.95 35.07 -16.07
N ILE A 33 -9.65 36.20 -16.25
CA ILE A 33 -11.06 36.31 -15.87
C ILE A 33 -11.89 35.40 -16.77
N ASN A 34 -12.72 34.53 -16.18
CA ASN A 34 -13.52 33.50 -16.87
C ASN A 34 -12.69 32.36 -17.52
N ALA A 35 -11.45 32.18 -17.16
CA ALA A 35 -10.66 31.05 -17.63
C ALA A 35 -11.19 29.72 -17.05
N LEU A 36 -11.01 28.64 -17.82
CA LEU A 36 -11.30 27.28 -17.34
C LEU A 36 -10.31 26.95 -16.21
N PRO A 37 -10.75 26.55 -14.99
CA PRO A 37 -9.83 26.30 -13.89
C PRO A 37 -9.00 25.04 -14.13
N PHE A 38 -7.74 25.07 -13.68
CA PHE A 38 -6.87 23.91 -13.66
C PHE A 38 -7.32 22.88 -12.59
N ILE A 39 -7.37 21.61 -12.94
CA ILE A 39 -7.70 20.52 -12.02
C ILE A 39 -6.54 19.52 -11.99
N ASP A 40 -6.00 19.29 -10.79
CA ASP A 40 -4.94 18.31 -10.55
C ASP A 40 -5.53 17.00 -10.01
N MET A 41 -5.60 15.97 -10.86
CA MET A 41 -6.07 14.63 -10.49
C MET A 41 -4.94 13.73 -9.98
N THR A 42 -3.73 14.26 -9.77
CA THR A 42 -2.56 13.53 -9.27
C THR A 42 -2.34 13.70 -7.76
N VAL A 43 -3.19 14.49 -7.08
CA VAL A 43 -3.02 14.86 -5.67
C VAL A 43 -3.00 13.61 -4.78
N SER A 44 -1.84 13.32 -4.19
CA SER A 44 -1.60 12.17 -3.30
C SER A 44 -1.46 12.58 -1.82
N SER A 45 -1.54 13.87 -1.53
CA SER A 45 -1.43 14.42 -0.18
C SER A 45 -2.81 14.74 0.38
N PRO A 46 -3.23 14.12 1.48
CA PRO A 46 -4.50 14.45 2.13
C PRO A 46 -4.61 15.92 2.52
N VAL A 47 -3.51 16.52 2.96
CA VAL A 47 -3.47 17.96 3.31
C VAL A 47 -3.79 18.83 2.10
N LYS A 48 -3.17 18.55 0.93
CA LYS A 48 -3.47 19.25 -0.32
C LYS A 48 -4.89 18.99 -0.83
N ALA A 49 -5.42 17.80 -0.55
CA ALA A 49 -6.80 17.42 -0.88
C ALA A 49 -7.86 18.02 0.08
N GLY A 50 -7.46 18.88 1.02
CA GLY A 50 -8.38 19.47 2.01
C GLY A 50 -8.86 18.48 3.07
N LEU A 51 -8.08 17.46 3.37
CA LEU A 51 -8.33 16.45 4.40
C LEU A 51 -7.22 16.46 5.48
N PRO A 52 -6.93 17.61 6.12
CA PRO A 52 -5.92 17.65 7.17
C PRO A 52 -6.41 16.90 8.41
N VAL A 53 -5.47 16.28 9.12
CA VAL A 53 -5.72 15.81 10.50
C VAL A 53 -5.62 16.99 11.46
N ASP A 54 -6.40 16.96 12.53
CA ASP A 54 -6.25 17.92 13.62
C ASP A 54 -5.06 17.52 14.51
N LEU A 55 -3.93 18.20 14.34
CA LEU A 55 -2.73 17.97 15.15
C LEU A 55 -2.87 18.46 16.60
N ASN A 56 -3.84 19.33 16.91
CA ASN A 56 -4.00 19.87 18.26
C ASN A 56 -4.28 18.79 19.30
N VAL A 57 -4.92 17.68 18.88
CA VAL A 57 -5.19 16.53 19.76
C VAL A 57 -3.93 15.84 20.29
N ALA A 58 -2.75 16.11 19.71
CA ALA A 58 -1.51 15.43 20.03
C ALA A 58 -0.34 16.38 20.41
N VAL A 59 -0.51 17.71 20.21
CA VAL A 59 0.59 18.70 20.34
C VAL A 59 1.27 18.65 21.72
N ASP A 60 0.51 18.51 22.79
CA ASP A 60 1.07 18.52 24.15
C ASP A 60 1.93 17.29 24.40
N GLU A 61 1.61 16.13 23.86
CA GLU A 61 2.41 14.92 23.97
C GLU A 61 3.72 15.07 23.19
N GLY A 62 3.67 15.60 21.98
CA GLY A 62 4.87 15.92 21.21
C GLY A 62 5.77 16.94 21.92
N ARG A 63 5.19 17.99 22.54
CA ARG A 63 5.93 19.00 23.31
C ARG A 63 6.68 18.40 24.49
N LYS A 64 6.06 17.50 25.26
CA LYS A 64 6.68 16.80 26.38
C LYS A 64 7.86 15.94 25.93
N ALA A 65 7.82 15.43 24.71
CA ALA A 65 8.86 14.55 24.19
C ALA A 65 10.15 15.26 23.77
N PHE A 66 10.14 16.59 23.54
CA PHE A 66 11.34 17.34 23.12
C PHE A 66 12.50 17.30 24.11
N GLY A 67 12.21 17.16 25.40
CA GLY A 67 13.23 17.03 26.46
C GLY A 67 13.64 15.59 26.75
N ASN A 68 13.10 14.61 26.04
CA ASN A 68 13.32 13.19 26.31
C ASN A 68 14.23 12.57 25.25
N TRP A 69 15.36 12.04 25.67
CA TRP A 69 16.25 11.23 24.85
C TRP A 69 16.32 9.81 25.43
N ASN A 70 15.64 8.89 24.78
CA ASN A 70 15.65 7.47 25.11
C ASN A 70 15.79 6.69 23.82
N PRO A 71 17.03 6.42 23.36
CA PRO A 71 17.25 5.66 22.12
C PRO A 71 16.75 4.22 22.31
N ASP A 72 15.97 3.76 21.36
CA ASP A 72 15.45 2.39 21.28
C ASP A 72 15.41 2.04 19.78
N ALA A 73 16.17 1.04 19.38
CA ALA A 73 16.30 0.65 17.98
C ALA A 73 14.95 0.28 17.35
N ALA A 74 14.09 -0.41 18.08
CA ALA A 74 12.74 -0.73 17.64
C ALA A 74 11.75 0.46 17.72
N GLY A 75 12.17 1.58 18.31
CA GLY A 75 11.31 2.70 18.70
C GLY A 75 10.67 2.52 20.08
N TRP A 76 10.23 3.61 20.68
CA TRP A 76 9.69 3.61 22.03
C TRP A 76 8.58 2.58 22.24
N LYS A 77 8.67 1.83 23.35
CA LYS A 77 7.65 0.82 23.68
C LYS A 77 6.24 1.41 23.68
N SER A 78 6.04 2.60 24.24
CA SER A 78 4.72 3.26 24.25
C SER A 78 4.17 3.60 22.87
N ALA A 79 5.04 3.91 21.91
CA ALA A 79 4.62 4.16 20.53
C ALA A 79 4.33 2.86 19.79
N ARG A 80 5.12 1.79 20.04
CA ARG A 80 4.85 0.44 19.53
C ARG A 80 3.53 -0.13 20.09
N GLU A 81 3.24 0.10 21.36
CA GLU A 81 1.96 -0.27 21.99
C GLU A 81 0.78 0.49 21.38
N ALA A 82 0.94 1.75 20.96
CA ALA A 82 -0.09 2.48 20.24
C ALA A 82 -0.35 1.90 18.85
N VAL A 83 0.67 1.38 18.17
CA VAL A 83 0.53 0.64 16.91
C VAL A 83 -0.18 -0.71 17.16
N VAL A 84 0.14 -1.41 18.24
CA VAL A 84 -0.59 -2.64 18.63
C VAL A 84 -2.06 -2.35 18.83
N GLU A 85 -2.39 -1.25 19.55
CA GLU A 85 -3.78 -0.84 19.76
C GLU A 85 -4.50 -0.53 18.45
N TYR A 86 -3.83 0.19 17.53
CA TYR A 86 -4.36 0.46 16.20
C TYR A 86 -4.74 -0.83 15.45
N TYR A 87 -3.90 -1.88 15.52
CA TYR A 87 -4.24 -3.18 14.94
C TYR A 87 -5.35 -3.90 15.72
N ARG A 88 -5.34 -3.82 17.05
CA ARG A 88 -6.35 -4.46 17.91
C ARG A 88 -7.76 -3.95 17.64
N GLU A 89 -7.93 -2.64 17.50
CA GLU A 89 -9.21 -2.02 17.13
C GLU A 89 -9.76 -2.54 15.78
N ARG A 90 -8.87 -3.09 14.94
CA ARG A 90 -9.19 -3.66 13.62
C ARG A 90 -9.20 -5.20 13.61
N GLY A 91 -9.16 -5.82 14.80
CA GLY A 91 -9.17 -7.28 14.96
C GLY A 91 -7.80 -7.95 14.79
N GLY A 92 -6.71 -7.19 14.78
CA GLY A 92 -5.35 -7.72 14.77
C GLY A 92 -4.86 -8.14 16.15
N ASN A 93 -3.91 -9.05 16.20
CA ASN A 93 -3.39 -9.61 17.45
C ASN A 93 -1.86 -9.62 17.46
N PHE A 94 -1.26 -8.44 17.27
CA PHE A 94 0.18 -8.23 17.39
C PHE A 94 0.57 -7.91 18.83
N THR A 95 1.84 -8.06 19.14
CA THR A 95 2.47 -7.59 20.39
C THR A 95 3.49 -6.50 20.08
N ALA A 96 3.90 -5.71 21.08
CA ALA A 96 4.92 -4.67 20.90
C ALA A 96 6.28 -5.23 20.42
N GLY A 97 6.59 -6.50 20.72
CA GLY A 97 7.78 -7.20 20.24
C GLY A 97 7.76 -7.47 18.72
N GLN A 98 6.58 -7.44 18.08
CA GLN A 98 6.40 -7.63 16.65
C GLN A 98 6.33 -6.31 15.86
N ILE A 99 6.56 -5.17 16.50
CA ILE A 99 6.51 -3.84 15.88
C ILE A 99 7.89 -3.21 15.89
N ILE A 100 8.35 -2.74 14.74
CA ILE A 100 9.54 -1.90 14.57
C ILE A 100 9.10 -0.57 13.95
N LEU A 101 9.45 0.54 14.58
CA LEU A 101 9.15 1.88 14.06
C LEU A 101 10.21 2.33 13.07
N THR A 102 9.81 3.00 12.01
CA THR A 102 10.68 3.57 10.98
C THR A 102 10.27 5.01 10.68
N ALA A 103 11.13 5.81 10.05
CA ALA A 103 10.75 7.17 9.65
C ALA A 103 9.77 7.17 8.45
N SER A 104 9.66 6.07 7.71
CA SER A 104 8.71 5.90 6.60
C SER A 104 8.68 4.44 6.14
N THR A 105 7.67 4.05 5.38
CA THR A 105 7.67 2.74 4.70
C THR A 105 8.83 2.59 3.71
N SER A 106 9.30 3.70 3.10
CA SER A 106 10.50 3.67 2.25
C SER A 106 11.75 3.28 3.03
N GLU A 107 11.89 3.72 4.29
CA GLU A 107 12.96 3.26 5.16
C GLU A 107 12.75 1.81 5.58
N ALA A 108 11.53 1.42 5.90
CA ALA A 108 11.21 0.02 6.20
C ALA A 108 11.64 -0.93 5.07
N TYR A 109 11.41 -0.57 3.82
CA TYR A 109 11.93 -1.31 2.66
C TYR A 109 13.46 -1.42 2.71
N SER A 110 14.15 -0.29 2.89
CA SER A 110 15.63 -0.25 2.94
C SER A 110 16.19 -1.08 4.09
N VAL A 111 15.53 -1.08 5.24
CA VAL A 111 15.90 -1.93 6.40
C VAL A 111 15.71 -3.41 6.06
N LEU A 112 14.57 -3.80 5.49
CA LEU A 112 14.33 -5.17 5.07
C LEU A 112 15.32 -5.64 4.00
N PHE A 113 15.65 -4.79 3.03
CA PHE A 113 16.63 -5.09 2.00
C PHE A 113 18.01 -5.35 2.60
N LYS A 114 18.46 -4.50 3.54
CA LYS A 114 19.75 -4.68 4.25
C LYS A 114 19.77 -5.91 5.14
N THR A 115 18.62 -6.31 5.68
CA THR A 115 18.53 -7.44 6.61
C THR A 115 18.48 -8.79 5.89
N PHE A 116 17.84 -8.87 4.71
CA PHE A 116 17.52 -10.14 4.07
C PHE A 116 18.17 -10.36 2.69
N CYS A 117 18.81 -9.34 2.12
CA CYS A 117 19.38 -9.42 0.78
C CYS A 117 20.87 -9.09 0.77
N ASP A 118 21.58 -9.80 -0.09
CA ASP A 118 22.95 -9.47 -0.49
C ASP A 118 22.97 -8.68 -1.82
N PRO A 119 24.02 -7.91 -2.11
CA PRO A 119 24.14 -7.24 -3.41
C PRO A 119 23.99 -8.19 -4.59
N GLY A 120 23.07 -7.88 -5.50
CA GLY A 120 22.73 -8.70 -6.67
C GLY A 120 21.58 -9.68 -6.43
N ASP A 121 21.02 -9.74 -5.24
CA ASP A 121 19.75 -10.45 -5.01
C ASP A 121 18.58 -9.75 -5.70
N VAL A 122 17.47 -10.46 -5.83
CA VAL A 122 16.29 -10.02 -6.58
C VAL A 122 15.09 -9.85 -5.66
N ILE A 123 14.31 -8.81 -5.92
CA ILE A 123 13.02 -8.55 -5.32
C ILE A 123 11.93 -8.74 -6.37
N LEU A 124 10.90 -9.51 -6.07
CA LEU A 124 9.72 -9.62 -6.94
C LEU A 124 8.77 -8.47 -6.63
N THR A 125 8.51 -7.64 -7.64
CA THR A 125 7.67 -6.44 -7.54
C THR A 125 6.45 -6.52 -8.45
N PRO A 126 5.29 -5.93 -8.07
CA PRO A 126 4.09 -5.95 -8.91
C PRO A 126 4.24 -5.08 -10.16
N MET A 127 3.71 -5.55 -11.29
CA MET A 127 3.57 -4.79 -12.52
C MET A 127 2.12 -4.86 -13.02
N PRO A 128 1.41 -3.75 -13.22
CA PRO A 128 1.87 -2.38 -12.93
C PRO A 128 2.21 -2.16 -11.46
N GLY A 129 3.05 -1.19 -11.14
CA GLY A 129 3.53 -0.96 -9.77
C GLY A 129 3.97 0.48 -9.49
N TYR A 130 4.29 0.76 -8.24
CA TYR A 130 4.74 2.09 -7.83
C TYR A 130 6.25 2.24 -8.08
N PRO A 131 6.68 3.24 -8.85
CA PRO A 131 8.05 3.32 -9.39
C PRO A 131 9.16 3.55 -8.35
N LEU A 132 8.82 3.86 -7.09
CA LEU A 132 9.80 4.07 -6.03
C LEU A 132 10.61 2.81 -5.69
N LEU A 133 10.03 1.63 -5.90
CA LEU A 133 10.63 0.35 -5.51
C LEU A 133 11.94 0.09 -6.25
N ASP A 134 11.98 0.33 -7.55
CA ASP A 134 13.19 0.17 -8.36
C ASP A 134 14.33 1.06 -7.87
N THR A 135 14.01 2.31 -7.53
CA THR A 135 15.00 3.25 -6.98
C THR A 135 15.53 2.76 -5.64
N LEU A 136 14.67 2.27 -4.73
CA LEU A 136 15.09 1.77 -3.43
C LEU A 136 15.95 0.51 -3.56
N ALA A 137 15.56 -0.42 -4.43
CA ALA A 137 16.33 -1.63 -4.73
C ALA A 137 17.71 -1.29 -5.32
N GLN A 138 17.75 -0.40 -6.30
CA GLN A 138 19.00 0.05 -6.91
C GLN A 138 19.97 0.67 -5.90
N LEU A 139 19.48 1.47 -4.95
CA LEU A 139 20.29 2.07 -3.90
C LEU A 139 20.92 1.03 -2.96
N GLU A 140 20.32 -0.14 -2.82
CA GLU A 140 20.84 -1.27 -2.06
C GLU A 140 21.56 -2.31 -2.93
N HIS A 141 21.84 -2.02 -4.21
CA HIS A 141 22.44 -2.94 -5.19
C HIS A 141 21.61 -4.21 -5.46
N LEU A 142 20.31 -4.10 -5.40
CA LEU A 142 19.37 -5.18 -5.70
C LEU A 142 18.76 -4.99 -7.09
N GLU A 143 18.21 -6.07 -7.64
CA GLU A 143 17.48 -6.07 -8.89
C GLU A 143 15.98 -6.27 -8.62
N CYS A 144 15.10 -5.61 -9.39
CA CYS A 144 13.69 -5.91 -9.41
C CYS A 144 13.35 -6.85 -10.55
N ALA A 145 12.52 -7.86 -10.29
CA ALA A 145 11.91 -8.70 -11.31
C ALA A 145 10.39 -8.63 -11.18
N PRO A 146 9.66 -8.36 -12.27
CA PRO A 146 8.23 -8.18 -12.19
C PRO A 146 7.48 -9.50 -12.04
N TYR A 147 6.39 -9.46 -11.26
CA TYR A 147 5.25 -10.34 -11.43
C TYR A 147 4.04 -9.49 -11.83
N PHE A 148 3.01 -10.10 -12.46
CA PHE A 148 1.98 -9.33 -13.13
C PHE A 148 0.64 -9.34 -12.38
N LEU A 149 -0.04 -8.19 -12.40
CA LEU A 149 -1.46 -8.08 -12.14
C LEU A 149 -2.20 -8.03 -13.48
N LYS A 150 -3.13 -8.96 -13.71
CA LYS A 150 -3.89 -9.06 -14.95
C LYS A 150 -5.36 -8.72 -14.74
N ILE A 151 -5.97 -8.13 -15.77
CA ILE A 151 -7.41 -7.86 -15.75
C ILE A 151 -8.16 -9.15 -16.04
N ARG A 152 -9.05 -9.54 -15.13
CA ARG A 152 -9.97 -10.67 -15.31
C ARG A 152 -11.42 -10.23 -15.19
N ARG A 153 -12.29 -10.90 -15.93
CA ARG A 153 -13.73 -10.75 -15.75
C ARG A 153 -14.17 -11.49 -14.50
N GLU A 154 -14.94 -10.83 -13.65
CA GLU A 154 -15.49 -11.43 -12.45
C GLU A 154 -16.32 -12.67 -12.78
N GLY A 155 -16.08 -13.80 -12.10
CA GLY A 155 -16.71 -15.10 -12.40
C GLY A 155 -16.04 -15.92 -13.51
N ALA A 156 -14.97 -15.43 -14.16
CA ALA A 156 -14.12 -16.24 -15.02
C ALA A 156 -13.27 -17.19 -14.17
N ARG A 157 -13.35 -18.49 -14.42
CA ARG A 157 -12.59 -19.51 -13.68
C ARG A 157 -11.10 -19.38 -13.97
N SER A 158 -10.28 -19.47 -12.95
CA SER A 158 -8.82 -19.61 -13.06
C SER A 158 -8.45 -20.85 -13.90
N HIS A 159 -7.27 -20.85 -14.51
CA HIS A 159 -6.75 -22.04 -15.21
C HIS A 159 -6.62 -23.23 -14.25
N ASN A 160 -6.32 -23.00 -12.97
CA ASN A 160 -6.23 -23.99 -11.92
C ASN A 160 -7.60 -24.62 -11.55
N ASP A 161 -8.71 -23.92 -11.74
CA ASP A 161 -10.07 -24.48 -11.57
C ASP A 161 -10.38 -25.60 -12.55
N LYS A 162 -9.69 -25.69 -13.69
CA LYS A 162 -9.83 -26.80 -14.63
C LYS A 162 -9.26 -28.12 -14.10
N ILE A 163 -8.29 -28.04 -13.19
CA ILE A 163 -7.70 -29.22 -12.52
C ILE A 163 -8.58 -29.67 -11.35
N ALA A 164 -9.14 -28.72 -10.59
CA ALA A 164 -10.05 -29.00 -9.47
C ALA A 164 -11.45 -29.50 -9.92
N ALA A 165 -11.90 -29.10 -11.10
CA ALA A 165 -13.22 -29.53 -11.64
C ALA A 165 -13.25 -31.02 -12.05
N LYS A 166 -12.16 -31.77 -12.00
CA LYS A 166 -12.13 -33.21 -12.15
C LYS A 166 -12.57 -33.97 -10.88
N ASN A 167 -12.67 -33.31 -9.74
CA ASN A 167 -13.15 -33.87 -8.50
C ASN A 167 -14.46 -33.19 -8.09
N ASN A 168 -15.59 -33.71 -8.54
CA ASN A 168 -16.94 -33.27 -8.28
C ASN A 168 -17.21 -32.90 -6.81
N VAL A 169 -17.45 -31.60 -6.54
CA VAL A 169 -18.43 -31.15 -5.55
C VAL A 169 -19.17 -29.93 -6.11
N ILE A 170 -20.41 -30.15 -6.49
CA ILE A 170 -21.37 -29.11 -6.88
C ILE A 170 -21.88 -28.47 -5.59
N LEU A 171 -21.49 -27.24 -5.31
CA LEU A 171 -22.19 -26.37 -4.36
C LEU A 171 -23.20 -25.53 -5.13
N SER A 172 -24.44 -26.00 -5.08
CA SER A 172 -25.62 -25.30 -5.59
C SER A 172 -26.00 -24.14 -4.67
N GLY A 173 -26.26 -22.97 -5.25
CA GLY A 173 -27.16 -21.98 -4.67
C GLY A 173 -26.58 -20.63 -4.35
N ALA A 174 -26.37 -19.75 -5.36
CA ALA A 174 -26.51 -18.32 -5.18
C ALA A 174 -27.07 -17.72 -6.50
N LYS A 175 -28.37 -17.54 -6.52
CA LYS A 175 -29.05 -16.73 -7.55
C LYS A 175 -28.98 -15.28 -7.14
N ASN A 176 -27.93 -14.57 -7.52
CA ASN A 176 -27.93 -13.14 -7.73
C ASN A 176 -27.15 -12.86 -9.00
N PRO A 177 -27.66 -12.06 -9.96
CA PRO A 177 -26.89 -11.67 -11.13
C PRO A 177 -25.80 -10.71 -10.65
N VAL A 178 -24.62 -11.25 -10.38
CA VAL A 178 -23.39 -10.48 -10.20
C VAL A 178 -23.21 -9.72 -11.50
N LYS A 179 -23.27 -8.39 -11.47
CA LYS A 179 -22.85 -7.56 -12.60
C LYS A 179 -21.39 -7.94 -12.87
N SER A 180 -21.14 -8.68 -13.96
CA SER A 180 -19.81 -9.16 -14.30
C SER A 180 -18.90 -7.97 -14.62
N GLY A 181 -18.17 -7.48 -13.62
CA GLY A 181 -17.16 -6.45 -13.73
C GLY A 181 -15.82 -7.02 -14.18
N PHE A 182 -14.91 -6.13 -14.59
CA PHE A 182 -13.50 -6.45 -14.79
C PHE A 182 -12.73 -5.92 -13.59
N ARG A 183 -11.76 -6.69 -13.10
CA ARG A 183 -10.86 -6.28 -12.00
C ARG A 183 -9.46 -6.79 -12.24
N PHE A 184 -8.48 -6.15 -11.59
CA PHE A 184 -7.13 -6.70 -11.51
C PHE A 184 -7.09 -7.87 -10.53
N VAL A 185 -6.24 -8.84 -10.79
CA VAL A 185 -5.95 -10.00 -9.95
C VAL A 185 -4.48 -10.36 -10.10
N LEU A 186 -3.90 -10.99 -9.08
CA LEU A 186 -2.56 -11.55 -9.15
C LEU A 186 -2.49 -12.66 -10.22
N ASP A 187 -1.51 -12.58 -11.10
CA ASP A 187 -1.19 -13.65 -12.03
C ASP A 187 -0.15 -14.58 -11.41
N SER A 188 -0.61 -15.58 -10.67
CA SER A 188 0.26 -16.52 -9.95
C SER A 188 1.22 -17.28 -10.88
N ASP A 189 0.82 -17.49 -12.16
CA ASP A 189 1.70 -18.14 -13.13
C ASP A 189 2.95 -17.28 -13.42
N SER A 190 2.88 -15.95 -13.25
CA SER A 190 4.03 -15.07 -13.41
C SER A 190 5.09 -15.25 -12.32
N LEU A 191 4.71 -15.71 -11.12
CA LEU A 191 5.65 -16.00 -10.04
C LEU A 191 6.56 -17.20 -10.38
N LEU A 192 6.09 -18.12 -11.23
CA LEU A 192 6.89 -19.29 -11.65
C LEU A 192 8.12 -18.92 -12.49
N ALA A 193 8.16 -17.70 -13.02
CA ALA A 193 9.31 -17.17 -13.75
C ALA A 193 10.35 -16.48 -12.85
N ALA A 194 10.16 -16.53 -11.53
CA ALA A 194 11.04 -15.86 -10.57
C ALA A 194 12.48 -16.38 -10.67
N PRO A 195 13.48 -15.48 -10.64
CA PRO A 195 14.88 -15.89 -10.60
C PRO A 195 15.21 -16.65 -9.31
N GLU A 196 16.15 -17.62 -9.37
CA GLU A 196 16.63 -18.36 -8.19
C GLU A 196 17.21 -17.46 -7.09
N ARG A 197 17.68 -16.25 -7.46
CA ARG A 197 18.21 -15.25 -6.53
C ARG A 197 17.11 -14.39 -5.87
N ALA A 198 15.83 -14.68 -6.11
CA ALA A 198 14.75 -13.93 -5.48
C ALA A 198 14.73 -14.20 -3.96
N LYS A 199 14.69 -13.12 -3.17
CA LYS A 199 14.68 -13.16 -1.70
C LYS A 199 13.39 -12.62 -1.10
N ILE A 200 12.76 -11.69 -1.79
CA ILE A 200 11.57 -10.98 -1.31
C ILE A 200 10.47 -11.06 -2.36
N LEU A 201 9.29 -11.48 -1.96
CA LEU A 201 8.04 -11.22 -2.69
C LEU A 201 7.36 -10.01 -2.05
N LEU A 202 7.18 -8.94 -2.82
CA LEU A 202 6.50 -7.74 -2.35
C LEU A 202 5.07 -7.70 -2.89
N LEU A 203 4.10 -7.72 -2.01
CA LEU A 203 2.69 -7.46 -2.30
C LEU A 203 2.31 -6.03 -1.87
N VAL A 204 1.32 -5.44 -2.53
CA VAL A 204 0.72 -4.16 -2.14
C VAL A 204 -0.79 -4.33 -2.04
N SER A 205 -1.41 -4.03 -0.90
CA SER A 205 -2.84 -4.26 -0.68
C SER A 205 -3.47 -3.22 0.26
N PRO A 206 -4.39 -2.37 -0.21
CA PRO A 206 -4.82 -2.13 -1.60
C PRO A 206 -3.69 -1.69 -2.52
N HIS A 207 -3.69 -2.18 -3.74
CA HIS A 207 -2.62 -1.97 -4.69
C HIS A 207 -2.63 -0.55 -5.30
N ASN A 208 -1.48 0.06 -5.39
CA ASN A 208 -1.25 1.32 -6.10
C ASN A 208 -0.59 1.02 -7.46
N PRO A 209 -1.25 1.31 -8.62
CA PRO A 209 -2.42 2.20 -8.75
C PRO A 209 -3.78 1.50 -8.95
N THR A 210 -3.86 0.18 -9.02
CA THR A 210 -5.04 -0.53 -9.54
C THR A 210 -6.21 -0.64 -8.57
N GLY A 211 -5.97 -0.40 -7.26
CA GLY A 211 -6.97 -0.58 -6.21
C GLY A 211 -7.34 -2.04 -5.94
N HIS A 212 -6.55 -3.00 -6.44
CA HIS A 212 -6.71 -4.42 -6.13
C HIS A 212 -6.41 -4.70 -4.65
N CYS A 213 -7.20 -5.56 -4.02
CA CYS A 213 -6.93 -6.07 -2.69
C CYS A 213 -6.69 -7.58 -2.76
N ILE A 214 -5.64 -8.04 -2.12
CA ILE A 214 -5.24 -9.46 -2.12
C ILE A 214 -6.33 -10.31 -1.48
N SER A 215 -6.86 -11.27 -2.23
CA SER A 215 -7.83 -12.25 -1.75
C SER A 215 -7.17 -13.34 -0.91
N ARG A 216 -7.98 -14.12 -0.18
CA ARG A 216 -7.48 -15.27 0.60
C ARG A 216 -6.76 -16.29 -0.29
N GLU A 217 -7.26 -16.52 -1.49
CA GLU A 217 -6.70 -17.45 -2.46
C GLU A 217 -5.32 -16.98 -2.94
N GLU A 218 -5.22 -15.71 -3.37
CA GLU A 218 -3.96 -15.09 -3.78
C GLU A 218 -2.94 -15.05 -2.63
N TRP A 219 -3.40 -14.78 -1.42
CA TRP A 219 -2.58 -14.85 -0.21
C TRP A 219 -1.98 -16.24 0.00
N ASN A 220 -2.81 -17.26 -0.05
CA ASN A 220 -2.35 -18.66 0.14
C ASN A 220 -1.35 -19.09 -0.93
N GLU A 221 -1.52 -18.61 -2.17
CA GLU A 221 -0.58 -18.85 -3.28
C GLU A 221 0.75 -18.14 -3.03
N ALA A 222 0.73 -16.87 -2.62
CA ALA A 222 1.92 -16.09 -2.31
C ALA A 222 2.72 -16.66 -1.13
N VAL A 223 2.05 -17.03 -0.03
CA VAL A 223 2.69 -17.65 1.14
C VAL A 223 3.35 -18.98 0.74
N ARG A 224 2.62 -19.86 0.08
CA ARG A 224 3.16 -21.14 -0.39
C ARG A 224 4.36 -20.94 -1.29
N PHE A 225 4.29 -19.99 -2.22
CA PHE A 225 5.41 -19.67 -3.11
C PHE A 225 6.65 -19.20 -2.32
N CYS A 226 6.49 -18.35 -1.31
CA CYS A 226 7.59 -17.91 -0.44
C CYS A 226 8.18 -19.09 0.36
N GLU A 227 7.34 -19.97 0.91
CA GLU A 227 7.78 -21.16 1.65
C GLU A 227 8.59 -22.11 0.77
N GLU A 228 8.11 -22.42 -0.43
CA GLU A 228 8.77 -23.34 -1.38
C GLU A 228 10.11 -22.79 -1.91
N ASN A 229 10.27 -21.46 -1.94
CA ASN A 229 11.48 -20.79 -2.47
C ASN A 229 12.36 -20.16 -1.39
N ASN A 230 12.09 -20.39 -0.12
CA ASN A 230 12.81 -19.81 1.02
C ASN A 230 12.95 -18.28 0.94
N MET A 231 11.83 -17.61 0.66
CA MET A 231 11.72 -16.16 0.54
C MET A 231 10.97 -15.56 1.71
N ILE A 232 11.14 -14.25 1.95
CA ILE A 232 10.27 -13.49 2.83
C ILE A 232 9.13 -12.86 2.04
N LEU A 233 7.99 -12.66 2.71
CA LEU A 233 6.84 -11.96 2.16
C LEU A 233 6.76 -10.57 2.79
N VAL A 234 6.75 -9.53 1.97
CA VAL A 234 6.54 -8.14 2.40
C VAL A 234 5.21 -7.66 1.83
N VAL A 235 4.37 -7.07 2.67
CA VAL A 235 3.07 -6.54 2.25
C VAL A 235 3.00 -5.06 2.61
N ASP A 236 2.96 -4.20 1.60
CA ASP A 236 2.67 -2.78 1.81
C ASP A 236 1.17 -2.58 1.99
N GLU A 237 0.76 -2.29 3.22
CA GLU A 237 -0.64 -2.01 3.58
C GLU A 237 -0.87 -0.55 3.97
N VAL A 238 -0.08 0.39 3.42
CA VAL A 238 -0.28 1.83 3.71
C VAL A 238 -1.69 2.32 3.35
N PHE A 239 -2.35 1.70 2.38
CA PHE A 239 -3.74 1.96 2.02
C PHE A 239 -4.74 1.00 2.67
N GLY A 240 -4.29 0.13 3.54
CA GLY A 240 -5.08 -0.91 4.15
C GLY A 240 -6.37 -0.40 4.81
N ASP A 241 -6.39 0.80 5.41
CA ASP A 241 -7.58 1.43 6.02
C ASP A 241 -8.66 1.83 5.00
N TYR A 242 -8.37 1.77 3.69
CA TYR A 242 -9.24 2.31 2.65
C TYR A 242 -9.81 1.23 1.73
N ALA A 243 -10.17 0.09 2.29
CA ALA A 243 -10.98 -0.91 1.61
C ALA A 243 -12.43 -0.41 1.44
N PHE A 244 -13.03 -0.59 0.27
CA PHE A 244 -14.37 -0.06 -0.03
C PHE A 244 -15.51 -0.97 0.45
N SER A 245 -15.19 -2.10 1.05
CA SER A 245 -16.17 -3.05 1.57
C SER A 245 -15.59 -3.83 2.75
N ASP A 246 -16.40 -4.06 3.78
CA ASP A 246 -16.08 -4.92 4.94
C ASP A 246 -15.80 -6.39 4.56
N LYS A 247 -16.10 -6.76 3.31
CA LYS A 247 -15.78 -8.09 2.78
C LYS A 247 -14.33 -8.23 2.35
N VAL A 248 -13.59 -7.14 2.26
CA VAL A 248 -12.16 -7.12 1.95
C VAL A 248 -11.40 -7.26 3.25
N SER A 249 -10.71 -8.37 3.43
CA SER A 249 -9.87 -8.60 4.61
C SER A 249 -8.51 -7.93 4.45
N ARG A 250 -7.94 -7.48 5.57
CA ARG A 250 -6.53 -7.13 5.67
C ARG A 250 -5.70 -8.40 5.61
N THR A 251 -4.52 -8.37 4.99
CA THR A 251 -3.75 -9.61 4.78
C THR A 251 -3.25 -10.21 6.10
N TRP A 252 -2.95 -9.40 7.12
CA TRP A 252 -2.58 -9.92 8.45
C TRP A 252 -3.71 -10.68 9.14
N GLN A 253 -4.98 -10.41 8.83
CA GLN A 253 -6.12 -11.21 9.34
C GLN A 253 -6.06 -12.65 8.84
N TYR A 254 -5.36 -12.88 7.71
CA TYR A 254 -5.17 -14.23 7.20
C TYR A 254 -4.23 -15.08 8.05
N VAL A 255 -3.37 -14.44 8.85
CA VAL A 255 -2.45 -15.10 9.79
C VAL A 255 -3.03 -15.16 11.19
N PHE A 256 -3.63 -14.08 11.69
CA PHE A 256 -4.03 -13.93 13.09
C PHE A 256 -5.52 -14.11 13.36
N ALA A 257 -6.37 -14.22 12.32
CA ALA A 257 -7.79 -14.47 12.55
C ALA A 257 -8.01 -15.90 13.09
N PRO A 258 -8.86 -16.10 14.11
CA PRO A 258 -9.17 -17.45 14.59
C PRO A 258 -9.79 -18.27 13.45
N CYS A 259 -9.26 -19.47 13.22
CA CYS A 259 -9.76 -20.39 12.21
C CYS A 259 -11.20 -20.88 12.50
N HIS A 260 -11.75 -20.56 13.67
CA HIS A 260 -13.12 -20.91 14.07
C HIS A 260 -13.79 -19.70 14.78
N PRO A 261 -15.00 -19.31 14.37
CA PRO A 261 -15.78 -18.27 15.05
C PRO A 261 -16.25 -18.65 16.46
N GLU A 262 -15.96 -19.86 16.95
CA GLU A 262 -16.41 -20.39 18.24
C GLU A 262 -15.31 -20.43 19.33
N ARG A 263 -14.06 -20.02 19.07
CA ARG A 263 -13.07 -19.84 20.15
C ARG A 263 -13.28 -18.47 20.79
N ASN A 264 -13.88 -18.57 21.98
CA ASN A 264 -14.42 -17.50 22.81
C ASN A 264 -13.43 -16.36 23.13
N GLU A 265 -13.99 -15.15 23.25
CA GLU A 265 -13.42 -13.92 23.83
C GLU A 265 -12.77 -14.12 25.25
N VAL A 266 -12.95 -15.27 25.87
CA VAL A 266 -12.47 -15.58 27.22
C VAL A 266 -10.98 -15.93 27.24
N GLU A 267 -10.43 -16.61 26.21
CA GLU A 267 -9.02 -17.00 26.18
C GLU A 267 -8.08 -15.83 25.81
N SER A 268 -8.58 -14.77 25.15
CA SER A 268 -7.75 -13.60 24.82
C SER A 268 -7.52 -12.67 26.01
N LYS A 269 -8.45 -12.59 26.97
CA LYS A 269 -8.29 -11.75 28.17
C LYS A 269 -7.28 -12.29 29.18
N ASP A 270 -7.23 -13.61 29.35
CA ASP A 270 -6.36 -14.25 30.34
C ASP A 270 -4.87 -14.23 29.92
N LEU A 271 -4.56 -14.05 28.64
CA LEU A 271 -3.19 -13.90 28.11
C LEU A 271 -2.61 -12.49 28.34
N TRP A 272 -3.45 -11.49 28.57
CA TRP A 272 -3.03 -10.10 28.79
C TRP A 272 -2.67 -9.79 30.26
N ASP A 273 -3.23 -10.55 31.22
CA ASP A 273 -3.03 -10.34 32.67
C ASP A 273 -1.82 -11.08 33.26
N ALA A 274 -1.16 -11.94 32.49
CA ALA A 274 0.01 -12.68 32.94
C ALA A 274 1.33 -11.93 32.64
N GLY A 275 1.58 -10.89 33.45
CA GLY A 275 2.93 -10.36 33.75
C GLY A 275 3.83 -9.99 32.58
N GLY A 276 3.93 -8.71 32.30
CA GLY A 276 5.09 -7.87 31.91
C GLY A 276 6.24 -8.42 31.03
N GLY A 277 6.09 -9.50 30.32
CA GLY A 277 7.05 -10.00 29.33
C GLY A 277 6.54 -9.78 27.92
N ASP A 278 7.43 -9.52 26.95
CA ASP A 278 7.11 -9.42 25.52
C ASP A 278 6.65 -10.80 24.99
N PHE A 279 5.45 -11.26 25.39
CA PHE A 279 4.88 -12.48 24.87
C PHE A 279 4.61 -12.31 23.39
N ILE A 280 5.16 -13.22 22.58
CA ILE A 280 4.98 -13.26 21.14
C ILE A 280 3.77 -14.14 20.85
N ASN A 281 2.75 -13.58 20.25
CA ASN A 281 1.58 -14.34 19.84
C ASN A 281 1.78 -14.88 18.43
N LEU A 282 2.36 -16.05 18.32
CA LEU A 282 2.56 -16.74 17.04
C LEU A 282 1.61 -17.94 16.96
N PRO A 283 0.77 -18.05 15.93
CA PRO A 283 -0.03 -19.24 15.71
C PRO A 283 0.86 -20.48 15.52
N GLU A 284 0.51 -21.59 16.15
CA GLU A 284 1.28 -22.84 16.06
C GLU A 284 1.36 -23.40 14.64
N ASP A 285 0.27 -23.23 13.87
CA ASP A 285 0.16 -23.68 12.47
C ASP A 285 0.28 -22.48 11.50
N GLY A 286 1.07 -21.47 11.84
CA GLY A 286 1.29 -20.28 11.01
C GLY A 286 2.16 -20.55 9.77
N PRO A 287 2.30 -19.55 8.89
CA PRO A 287 3.22 -19.62 7.75
C PRO A 287 4.65 -19.99 8.16
N LYS A 288 5.37 -20.71 7.29
CA LYS A 288 6.76 -21.09 7.53
C LYS A 288 7.77 -20.04 7.02
N CYS A 289 7.30 -19.04 6.31
CA CYS A 289 8.11 -17.90 5.87
C CYS A 289 7.88 -16.67 6.75
N PRO A 290 8.89 -15.81 6.96
CA PRO A 290 8.70 -14.51 7.61
C PRO A 290 7.81 -13.60 6.77
N ILE A 291 6.94 -12.81 7.43
CA ILE A 291 6.00 -11.89 6.79
C ILE A 291 6.07 -10.53 7.47
N PHE A 292 6.15 -9.47 6.67
CA PHE A 292 6.23 -8.09 7.13
C PHE A 292 5.09 -7.27 6.55
N TRP A 293 4.35 -6.55 7.40
CA TRP A 293 3.31 -5.60 6.99
C TRP A 293 3.79 -4.18 7.25
N LEU A 294 3.85 -3.38 6.19
CA LEU A 294 4.30 -2.00 6.25
C LEU A 294 3.11 -1.05 6.32
N ASN A 295 3.15 -0.08 7.23
CA ASN A 295 2.16 0.97 7.32
C ASN A 295 2.77 2.24 7.94
N GLY A 296 1.98 3.33 8.08
CA GLY A 296 2.50 4.55 8.68
C GLY A 296 1.49 5.69 8.72
N LEU A 297 1.83 6.73 9.48
CA LEU A 297 0.97 7.89 9.72
C LEU A 297 0.65 8.68 8.46
N SER A 298 1.45 8.55 7.40
CA SER A 298 1.24 9.25 6.12
C SER A 298 -0.14 9.00 5.56
N LYS A 299 -0.66 7.79 5.73
CA LYS A 299 -1.97 7.37 5.21
C LYS A 299 -2.96 7.13 6.35
N ALA A 300 -2.58 6.40 7.39
CA ALA A 300 -3.47 6.07 8.51
C ALA A 300 -4.12 7.30 9.18
N VAL A 301 -3.40 8.43 9.25
CA VAL A 301 -3.90 9.69 9.80
C VAL A 301 -3.55 10.91 8.94
N GLY A 302 -3.19 10.73 7.67
CA GLY A 302 -2.92 11.82 6.75
C GLY A 302 -1.76 12.75 7.15
N SER A 303 -0.75 12.23 7.84
CA SER A 303 0.34 13.04 8.41
C SER A 303 1.73 12.65 7.87
N PRO A 304 1.99 12.79 6.55
CA PRO A 304 3.28 12.43 5.95
C PRO A 304 4.45 13.28 6.47
N GLN A 305 4.17 14.49 6.96
CA GLN A 305 5.17 15.41 7.51
C GLN A 305 5.76 14.95 8.84
N LEU A 306 5.10 14.07 9.59
CA LEU A 306 5.60 13.56 10.86
C LEU A 306 6.68 12.49 10.69
N LYS A 307 6.82 11.90 9.52
CA LYS A 307 7.84 10.92 9.20
C LYS A 307 7.89 9.81 10.24
N LEU A 308 6.79 9.06 10.36
CA LEU A 308 6.69 7.85 11.17
C LEU A 308 5.90 6.78 10.41
N GLY A 309 6.54 5.64 10.19
CA GLY A 309 6.00 4.39 9.72
C GLY A 309 6.33 3.26 10.69
N TRP A 310 5.93 2.06 10.34
CA TRP A 310 6.28 0.86 11.09
C TRP A 310 6.23 -0.38 10.21
N MET A 311 6.95 -1.40 10.66
CA MET A 311 6.79 -2.78 10.25
C MET A 311 6.13 -3.54 11.39
N ALA A 312 5.02 -4.22 11.10
CA ALA A 312 4.51 -5.29 11.94
C ALA A 312 4.96 -6.61 11.31
N PHE A 313 5.44 -7.58 12.09
CA PHE A 313 5.99 -8.78 11.49
C PHE A 313 5.56 -10.07 12.19
N TYR A 314 5.55 -11.12 11.42
CA TYR A 314 5.44 -12.51 11.83
C TYR A 314 6.69 -13.26 11.36
N ALA A 315 7.19 -14.15 12.18
CA ALA A 315 8.19 -15.13 11.79
C ALA A 315 7.93 -16.46 12.52
N PRO A 316 8.35 -17.60 11.96
CA PRO A 316 8.35 -18.87 12.69
C PRO A 316 9.09 -18.72 14.02
N ARG A 317 8.59 -19.42 15.05
CA ARG A 317 9.07 -19.24 16.44
C ARG A 317 10.59 -19.41 16.58
N GLU A 318 11.15 -20.36 15.84
CA GLU A 318 12.58 -20.67 15.82
C GLU A 318 13.46 -19.55 15.24
N HIS A 319 12.90 -18.67 14.39
CA HIS A 319 13.63 -17.58 13.72
C HIS A 319 13.27 -16.20 14.27
N PHE A 320 12.25 -16.09 15.12
CA PHE A 320 11.70 -14.81 15.52
C PHE A 320 12.73 -13.90 16.20
N GLU A 321 13.45 -14.40 17.21
CA GLU A 321 14.41 -13.59 17.96
C GLU A 321 15.64 -13.22 17.12
N GLU A 322 16.09 -14.10 16.23
CA GLU A 322 17.18 -13.83 15.31
C GLU A 322 16.79 -12.71 14.32
N ILE A 323 15.61 -12.78 13.72
CA ILE A 323 15.10 -11.78 12.79
C ILE A 323 14.91 -10.45 13.51
N ARG A 324 14.31 -10.44 14.69
CA ARG A 324 14.13 -9.23 15.50
C ARG A 324 15.47 -8.56 15.79
N ALA A 325 16.44 -9.33 16.29
CA ALA A 325 17.77 -8.81 16.60
C ALA A 325 18.50 -8.23 15.36
N ALA A 326 18.34 -8.86 14.19
CA ALA A 326 18.90 -8.37 12.94
C ALA A 326 18.27 -7.03 12.51
N LEU A 327 16.94 -6.89 12.61
CA LEU A 327 16.23 -5.65 12.32
C LEU A 327 16.65 -4.53 13.28
N GLU A 328 16.68 -4.82 14.60
CA GLU A 328 17.12 -3.86 15.62
C GLU A 328 18.59 -3.44 15.40
N PHE A 329 19.47 -4.34 14.96
CA PHE A 329 20.85 -4.01 14.63
C PHE A 329 20.96 -3.00 13.48
N VAL A 330 20.13 -3.17 12.42
CA VAL A 330 20.11 -2.21 11.30
C VAL A 330 19.52 -0.88 11.74
N GLU A 331 18.42 -0.88 12.49
CA GLU A 331 17.76 0.34 12.96
C GLU A 331 18.60 1.12 13.98
N ASP A 332 19.39 0.44 14.84
CA ASP A 332 20.29 1.08 15.80
C ASP A 332 21.36 1.93 15.13
N ALA A 333 21.74 1.57 13.89
CA ALA A 333 22.68 2.38 13.10
C ALA A 333 22.13 3.76 12.69
N TYR A 334 20.81 3.92 12.65
CA TYR A 334 20.15 5.14 12.18
C TYR A 334 19.40 5.88 13.30
N LEU A 335 18.68 5.17 14.16
CA LEU A 335 17.79 5.73 15.20
C LEU A 335 16.88 6.85 14.62
N SER A 336 16.28 6.58 13.48
CA SER A 336 15.74 7.60 12.57
C SER A 336 14.47 8.26 13.08
N VAL A 337 13.70 7.59 13.95
CA VAL A 337 12.39 8.11 14.39
C VAL A 337 12.54 9.05 15.58
N SER A 338 12.27 10.33 15.36
CA SER A 338 12.38 11.34 16.40
C SER A 338 11.41 11.14 17.56
N ALA A 339 11.82 11.47 18.79
CA ALA A 339 10.98 11.40 19.99
C ALA A 339 9.64 12.15 19.85
N PRO A 340 9.58 13.39 19.33
CA PRO A 340 8.31 14.07 19.08
C PRO A 340 7.40 13.34 18.09
N ALA A 341 7.96 12.74 17.02
CA ALA A 341 7.15 11.99 16.06
C ALA A 341 6.52 10.75 16.68
N GLN A 342 7.26 10.04 17.55
CA GLN A 342 6.77 8.87 18.28
C GLN A 342 5.62 9.23 19.24
N ALA A 343 5.78 10.31 20.02
CA ALA A 343 4.76 10.77 20.97
C ALA A 343 3.49 11.29 20.26
N LEU A 344 3.68 12.11 19.21
CA LEU A 344 2.57 12.61 18.37
C LEU A 344 1.85 11.45 17.68
N GLY A 345 2.59 10.53 17.09
CA GLY A 345 2.06 9.38 16.39
C GLY A 345 1.20 8.49 17.28
N ALA A 346 1.69 8.18 18.47
CA ALA A 346 0.95 7.40 19.46
C ALA A 346 -0.38 8.06 19.86
N SER A 347 -0.40 9.38 19.97
CA SER A 347 -1.63 10.12 20.26
C SER A 347 -2.58 10.18 19.06
N LEU A 348 -2.06 10.42 17.85
CA LEU A 348 -2.88 10.54 16.62
C LEU A 348 -3.54 9.21 16.23
N LEU A 349 -2.86 8.08 16.43
CA LEU A 349 -3.40 6.76 16.11
C LEU A 349 -4.72 6.47 16.87
N LYS A 350 -4.91 7.01 18.06
CA LYS A 350 -6.19 6.90 18.81
C LYS A 350 -7.37 7.55 18.09
N HIS A 351 -7.10 8.41 17.13
CA HIS A 351 -8.12 9.12 16.33
C HIS A 351 -8.18 8.64 14.87
N SER A 352 -7.44 7.57 14.54
CA SER A 352 -7.32 7.07 13.16
C SER A 352 -8.66 6.67 12.55
N ALA A 353 -9.54 6.01 13.29
CA ALA A 353 -10.85 5.56 12.80
C ALA A 353 -11.75 6.73 12.32
N ALA A 354 -11.77 7.85 13.05
CA ALA A 354 -12.53 9.02 12.64
C ALA A 354 -11.96 9.69 11.38
N TYR A 355 -10.60 9.69 11.25
CA TYR A 355 -9.93 10.19 10.06
C TYR A 355 -10.19 9.28 8.86
N GLU A 356 -10.05 7.97 9.03
CA GLU A 356 -10.31 6.92 8.04
C GLU A 356 -11.73 7.08 7.45
N SER A 357 -12.76 7.13 8.30
CA SER A 357 -14.16 7.30 7.87
C SER A 357 -14.34 8.51 6.96
N LYS A 358 -13.78 9.67 7.34
CA LYS A 358 -13.87 10.91 6.55
C LYS A 358 -13.22 10.78 5.18
N VAL A 359 -12.07 10.12 5.10
CA VAL A 359 -11.36 9.90 3.83
C VAL A 359 -12.11 8.88 2.99
N LEU A 360 -12.54 7.77 3.59
CA LEU A 360 -13.25 6.69 2.92
C LEU A 360 -14.54 7.17 2.24
N ASP A 361 -15.34 8.01 2.94
CA ASP A 361 -16.54 8.61 2.36
C ASP A 361 -16.24 9.37 1.05
N ARG A 362 -15.14 10.14 1.02
CA ARG A 362 -14.71 10.87 -0.18
C ARG A 362 -14.27 9.93 -1.29
N LEU A 363 -13.45 8.94 -0.97
CA LEU A 363 -12.95 7.97 -1.93
C LEU A 363 -14.08 7.20 -2.59
N GLN A 364 -15.05 6.73 -1.81
CA GLN A 364 -16.22 6.01 -2.32
C GLN A 364 -17.10 6.89 -3.19
N GLN A 365 -17.32 8.15 -2.81
CA GLN A 365 -18.08 9.11 -3.62
C GLN A 365 -17.41 9.36 -4.98
N ASN A 366 -16.10 9.58 -4.99
CA ASN A 366 -15.35 9.81 -6.23
C ASN A 366 -15.27 8.52 -7.08
N TRP A 367 -15.08 7.36 -6.45
CA TRP A 367 -15.15 6.08 -7.14
C TRP A 367 -16.52 5.85 -7.79
N GLN A 368 -17.60 6.14 -7.09
CA GLN A 368 -18.94 6.03 -7.67
C GLN A 368 -19.10 6.93 -8.92
N THR A 369 -18.64 8.19 -8.86
CA THR A 369 -18.64 9.11 -9.99
C THR A 369 -17.87 8.53 -11.19
N LEU A 370 -16.68 7.95 -10.94
CA LEU A 370 -15.83 7.40 -11.99
C LEU A 370 -16.45 6.16 -12.67
N ARG A 371 -16.93 5.20 -11.87
CA ARG A 371 -17.54 3.96 -12.37
C ARG A 371 -18.86 4.19 -13.10
N GLU A 372 -19.57 5.27 -12.83
CA GLU A 372 -20.76 5.69 -13.60
C GLU A 372 -20.39 6.33 -14.93
N ALA A 373 -19.23 6.98 -14.99
CA ALA A 373 -18.74 7.66 -16.18
C ALA A 373 -18.13 6.70 -17.23
N PHE A 374 -17.48 5.62 -16.78
CA PHE A 374 -16.76 4.69 -17.65
C PHE A 374 -17.22 3.24 -17.45
N PRO A 375 -17.42 2.48 -18.56
CA PRO A 375 -17.69 1.05 -18.48
C PRO A 375 -16.55 0.29 -17.78
N SER A 376 -16.87 -0.76 -17.00
CA SER A 376 -15.89 -1.55 -16.24
C SER A 376 -14.78 -2.19 -17.09
N LYS A 377 -14.99 -2.33 -18.40
CA LYS A 377 -13.95 -2.77 -19.36
C LYS A 377 -12.77 -1.78 -19.44
N TYR A 378 -13.08 -0.48 -19.30
CA TYR A 378 -12.10 0.60 -19.40
C TYR A 378 -11.71 1.17 -18.03
N CYS A 379 -12.55 0.97 -17.02
CA CYS A 379 -12.33 1.36 -15.64
C CYS A 379 -12.56 0.13 -14.74
N PRO A 380 -11.55 -0.73 -14.54
CA PRO A 380 -11.66 -1.93 -13.73
C PRO A 380 -12.09 -1.62 -12.28
N GLU A 381 -12.75 -2.58 -11.63
CA GLU A 381 -13.26 -2.44 -10.28
C GLU A 381 -12.12 -2.15 -9.28
N VAL A 382 -12.29 -1.08 -8.50
CA VAL A 382 -11.40 -0.69 -7.40
C VAL A 382 -12.00 -1.25 -6.11
N LEU A 383 -11.22 -2.05 -5.39
CA LEU A 383 -11.63 -2.65 -4.12
C LEU A 383 -11.18 -1.81 -2.92
N GLY A 384 -10.24 -0.90 -3.11
CA GLY A 384 -9.74 0.00 -2.07
C GLY A 384 -8.57 0.87 -2.55
N GLY A 385 -8.02 1.66 -1.62
CA GLY A 385 -6.91 2.58 -1.91
C GLY A 385 -7.36 3.97 -2.37
N TRP A 386 -6.38 4.77 -2.80
CA TRP A 386 -6.59 6.18 -3.13
C TRP A 386 -6.59 6.48 -4.62
N TYR A 387 -6.41 5.45 -5.45
CA TYR A 387 -6.25 5.60 -6.90
C TYR A 387 -7.24 4.74 -7.65
N ALA A 388 -7.53 5.18 -8.86
CA ALA A 388 -8.24 4.41 -9.87
C ALA A 388 -7.57 4.60 -11.22
N VAL A 389 -7.75 3.62 -12.09
CA VAL A 389 -7.16 3.63 -13.43
C VAL A 389 -8.26 3.60 -14.49
N VAL A 390 -8.04 4.33 -15.58
CA VAL A 390 -8.97 4.33 -16.73
C VAL A 390 -8.14 4.17 -18.01
N ARG A 391 -8.59 3.28 -18.90
CA ARG A 391 -7.98 3.11 -20.22
C ARG A 391 -8.75 3.91 -21.25
N LEU A 392 -8.11 4.89 -21.86
CA LEU A 392 -8.68 5.77 -22.87
C LEU A 392 -8.20 5.46 -24.30
N GLY A 393 -7.17 4.59 -24.45
CA GLY A 393 -6.81 3.96 -25.74
C GLY A 393 -5.94 4.80 -26.66
N GLU A 394 -5.26 5.82 -26.11
CA GLU A 394 -4.28 6.65 -26.83
C GLU A 394 -2.89 6.39 -26.24
N ASP A 395 -1.82 6.91 -26.86
CA ASP A 395 -0.49 6.96 -26.28
C ASP A 395 -0.52 7.75 -24.95
N ASP A 396 0.14 7.23 -23.90
CA ASP A 396 0.05 7.77 -22.55
C ASP A 396 0.58 9.20 -22.44
N GLU A 397 1.69 9.52 -23.14
CA GLU A 397 2.32 10.84 -23.13
C GLU A 397 1.44 11.86 -23.86
N GLU A 398 0.99 11.51 -25.08
CA GLU A 398 0.11 12.36 -25.89
C GLU A 398 -1.21 12.61 -25.18
N LEU A 399 -1.81 11.56 -24.61
CA LEU A 399 -3.06 11.64 -23.86
C LEU A 399 -2.94 12.58 -22.65
N THR A 400 -1.87 12.42 -21.84
CA THR A 400 -1.66 13.26 -20.65
C THR A 400 -1.47 14.72 -21.02
N LEU A 401 -0.66 15.02 -22.06
CA LEU A 401 -0.43 16.37 -22.53
C LEU A 401 -1.69 17.00 -23.15
N ARG A 402 -2.48 16.21 -23.90
CA ARG A 402 -3.74 16.68 -24.48
C ARG A 402 -4.77 17.01 -23.39
N LEU A 403 -4.98 16.13 -22.40
CA LEU A 403 -5.89 16.38 -21.29
C LEU A 403 -5.48 17.63 -20.51
N LEU A 404 -4.19 17.83 -20.31
CA LEU A 404 -3.66 18.99 -19.62
C LEU A 404 -3.91 20.28 -20.43
N ARG A 405 -3.53 20.32 -21.71
CA ARG A 405 -3.60 21.53 -22.55
C ARG A 405 -5.02 21.92 -22.96
N GLU A 406 -5.84 20.91 -23.33
CA GLU A 406 -7.17 21.18 -23.89
C GLU A 406 -8.27 21.18 -22.83
N LYS A 407 -8.12 20.35 -21.78
CA LYS A 407 -9.15 20.17 -20.75
C LYS A 407 -8.77 20.80 -19.42
N HIS A 408 -7.53 21.29 -19.28
CA HIS A 408 -6.94 21.79 -18.03
C HIS A 408 -7.03 20.76 -16.89
N VAL A 409 -6.91 19.47 -17.22
CA VAL A 409 -6.94 18.34 -16.26
C VAL A 409 -5.60 17.60 -16.33
N LEU A 410 -4.88 17.59 -15.22
CA LEU A 410 -3.65 16.84 -15.06
C LEU A 410 -3.96 15.43 -14.49
N VAL A 411 -3.53 14.40 -15.19
CA VAL A 411 -3.57 12.99 -14.77
C VAL A 411 -2.15 12.41 -14.75
N GLN A 412 -1.94 11.25 -14.13
CA GLN A 412 -0.68 10.52 -14.26
C GLN A 412 -0.78 9.55 -15.43
N PRO A 413 0.23 9.49 -16.33
CA PRO A 413 0.27 8.51 -17.40
C PRO A 413 0.52 7.10 -16.86
N GLY A 414 0.00 6.09 -17.56
CA GLY A 414 0.12 4.69 -17.16
C GLY A 414 1.55 4.18 -17.17
N PHE A 415 2.38 4.61 -18.11
CA PHE A 415 3.77 4.19 -18.19
C PHE A 415 4.59 4.48 -16.93
N PHE A 416 4.16 5.47 -16.10
CA PHE A 416 4.74 5.74 -14.80
C PHE A 416 4.62 4.57 -13.81
N PHE A 417 3.67 3.71 -14.05
CA PHE A 417 3.38 2.56 -13.21
C PHE A 417 3.67 1.26 -13.95
N ASP A 418 4.42 1.32 -15.06
CA ASP A 418 4.81 0.16 -15.85
C ASP A 418 3.63 -0.69 -16.34
N PHE A 419 2.55 -0.02 -16.81
CA PHE A 419 1.50 -0.74 -17.53
C PHE A 419 2.07 -1.31 -18.82
N ASP A 420 1.73 -2.56 -19.14
CA ASP A 420 2.18 -3.29 -20.33
C ASP A 420 1.49 -2.85 -21.63
N GLU A 421 0.42 -2.08 -21.55
CA GLU A 421 -0.33 -1.54 -22.66
C GLU A 421 -0.56 -0.03 -22.48
N ASP A 422 -0.45 0.73 -23.57
CA ASP A 422 -0.70 2.16 -23.59
C ASP A 422 -2.19 2.52 -23.36
N GLY A 423 -2.41 3.80 -23.10
CA GLY A 423 -3.72 4.40 -22.97
C GLY A 423 -4.27 4.38 -21.56
N TRP A 424 -3.48 4.03 -20.57
CA TRP A 424 -3.86 4.10 -19.16
C TRP A 424 -3.58 5.49 -18.59
N VAL A 425 -4.52 5.97 -17.78
CA VAL A 425 -4.33 7.12 -16.89
C VAL A 425 -4.66 6.73 -15.47
N VAL A 426 -3.89 7.28 -14.54
CA VAL A 426 -4.06 7.06 -13.10
C VAL A 426 -4.56 8.34 -12.46
N MET A 427 -5.63 8.25 -11.69
CA MET A 427 -6.28 9.39 -11.03
C MET A 427 -6.40 9.14 -9.54
N SER A 428 -6.15 10.21 -8.76
CA SER A 428 -6.39 10.21 -7.32
C SER A 428 -7.88 10.38 -7.00
N LEU A 429 -8.40 9.53 -6.17
CA LEU A 429 -9.76 9.61 -5.63
C LEU A 429 -9.88 10.58 -4.43
N LEU A 430 -8.77 11.24 -4.02
CA LEU A 430 -8.77 12.18 -2.88
C LEU A 430 -9.31 13.56 -3.21
N GLN A 431 -9.41 13.93 -4.49
CA GLN A 431 -9.85 15.27 -4.91
C GLN A 431 -11.25 15.60 -4.34
N ASP A 432 -11.53 16.89 -4.15
CA ASP A 432 -12.88 17.33 -3.78
C ASP A 432 -13.92 16.77 -4.74
N PRO A 433 -15.06 16.22 -4.26
CA PRO A 433 -16.03 15.52 -5.12
C PRO A 433 -16.63 16.38 -6.24
N VAL A 434 -16.82 17.69 -6.00
CA VAL A 434 -17.34 18.61 -7.02
C VAL A 434 -16.30 18.81 -8.11
N ILE A 435 -15.05 19.04 -7.71
CA ILE A 435 -13.91 19.21 -8.63
C ILE A 435 -13.63 17.90 -9.38
N PHE A 436 -13.71 16.76 -8.68
CA PHE A 436 -13.53 15.44 -9.28
C PHE A 436 -14.56 15.19 -10.38
N LYS A 437 -15.84 15.43 -10.10
CA LYS A 437 -16.92 15.28 -11.07
C LYS A 437 -16.70 16.15 -12.29
N GLU A 438 -16.32 17.42 -12.11
CA GLU A 438 -16.02 18.34 -13.21
C GLU A 438 -14.85 17.82 -14.07
N ALA A 439 -13.78 17.30 -13.44
CA ALA A 439 -12.66 16.71 -14.19
C ALA A 439 -13.11 15.54 -15.06
N ILE A 440 -13.93 14.63 -14.53
CA ILE A 440 -14.45 13.48 -15.25
C ILE A 440 -15.35 13.92 -16.43
N GLU A 441 -16.17 14.94 -16.25
CA GLU A 441 -17.01 15.48 -17.34
C GLU A 441 -16.15 16.08 -18.46
N ARG A 442 -15.04 16.77 -18.13
CA ARG A 442 -14.08 17.30 -19.12
C ARG A 442 -13.32 16.19 -19.88
N ILE A 443 -12.90 15.14 -19.18
CA ILE A 443 -12.19 14.00 -19.79
C ILE A 443 -13.07 13.26 -20.78
N LYS A 444 -14.38 13.20 -20.56
CA LYS A 444 -15.34 12.52 -21.45
C LYS A 444 -15.67 13.30 -22.74
N GLN A 445 -15.42 14.59 -22.79
CA GLN A 445 -15.63 15.47 -23.95
C GLN A 445 -14.47 15.35 -24.95
#